data_80189beae042b43696bc74bd4b8325ac
#
_entry.id   80189beae042b43696bc74bd4b8325ac
#
_cell.length_a   1.000
_cell.length_b   1.000
_cell.length_c   1.000
_cell.angle_alpha   90.00
_cell.angle_beta   90.00
_cell.angle_gamma   90.00
#
_symmetry.space_group_name_H-M   'P 1'
#
loop_
_entity.id
_entity.type
_entity.pdbx_description
1 polymer ?
#
loop_
_entity_poly.entity_id
_entity_poly.type
_entity_poly.pdbx_seq_one_letter_code
_entity_poly.pdbx_strand_id
1 'polypeptide(L)'
;VGLGLTWVAVRVASISVKPGVFPVRSVRGWGLWTVTRLMDDARTRYFPIYAGLATPVWLRSLGATIGERAEVSTAVMVPKLTEVRSGAFLADDTMVGTYELGDGWIRTERTVVGKRSFVGNSGMVAPGRKLAKQSLVAVLSASPKKSKAGSNWWGSPPERMRRVEVAAAGEATYTPSRALMRKRGLVETL
;
A
#
# COMPACT_ATOMS: atom_id res chain seq x y z
N VAL A 1 17.62 -16.68 -6.70
CA VAL A 1 18.70 -15.92 -6.03
C VAL A 1 18.32 -14.46 -5.87
N GLY A 2 17.79 -13.79 -6.90
CA GLY A 2 17.46 -12.36 -6.87
C GLY A 2 16.45 -11.94 -5.79
N LEU A 3 15.35 -12.70 -5.61
CA LEU A 3 14.28 -12.35 -4.64
C LEU A 3 14.80 -12.36 -3.19
N GLY A 4 15.61 -13.36 -2.82
CA GLY A 4 16.20 -13.45 -1.48
C GLY A 4 17.17 -12.29 -1.19
N LEU A 5 17.99 -11.91 -2.16
CA LEU A 5 18.91 -10.77 -2.02
C LEU A 5 18.12 -9.46 -1.87
N THR A 6 17.08 -9.27 -2.67
CA THR A 6 16.20 -8.10 -2.54
C THR A 6 15.56 -8.06 -1.15
N TRP A 7 15.06 -9.19 -0.65
CA TRP A 7 14.48 -9.30 0.69
C TRP A 7 15.49 -8.88 1.77
N VAL A 8 16.69 -9.43 1.77
CA VAL A 8 17.75 -9.10 2.74
C VAL A 8 18.09 -7.61 2.66
N ALA A 9 18.33 -7.10 1.46
CA ALA A 9 18.73 -5.70 1.26
C ALA A 9 17.65 -4.72 1.74
N VAL A 10 16.37 -4.98 1.43
CA VAL A 10 15.25 -4.15 1.91
C VAL A 10 15.13 -4.23 3.43
N ARG A 11 15.27 -5.42 4.04
CA ARG A 11 15.18 -5.59 5.50
C ARG A 11 16.31 -4.85 6.21
N VAL A 12 17.53 -4.97 5.73
CA VAL A 12 18.73 -4.29 6.29
C VAL A 12 18.60 -2.76 6.14
N ALA A 13 18.32 -2.26 4.94
CA ALA A 13 18.15 -0.83 4.69
C ALA A 13 17.01 -0.22 5.53
N SER A 14 15.93 -0.99 5.73
CA SER A 14 14.80 -0.58 6.56
C SER A 14 15.12 -0.39 8.04
N ILE A 15 16.24 -0.91 8.55
CA ILE A 15 16.63 -0.74 9.97
C ILE A 15 16.70 0.75 10.32
N SER A 16 17.33 1.54 9.45
CA SER A 16 17.52 2.99 9.63
C SER A 16 16.25 3.80 9.39
N VAL A 17 15.26 3.27 8.65
CA VAL A 17 14.03 3.96 8.30
C VAL A 17 13.06 3.94 9.48
N LYS A 18 12.85 5.12 10.08
CA LYS A 18 11.95 5.35 11.24
C LYS A 18 11.19 6.66 11.01
N PRO A 19 9.97 6.82 11.56
CA PRO A 19 9.27 8.10 11.53
C PRO A 19 10.13 9.24 12.07
N GLY A 20 10.03 10.42 11.45
CA GLY A 20 10.75 11.63 11.85
C GLY A 20 11.21 12.48 10.67
N VAL A 21 11.88 13.58 11.00
CA VAL A 21 12.49 14.50 10.02
C VAL A 21 14.01 14.37 10.12
N PHE A 22 14.68 14.30 8.99
CA PHE A 22 16.13 14.15 8.93
C PHE A 22 16.69 14.69 7.59
N PRO A 23 18.00 15.02 7.53
CA PRO A 23 18.62 15.47 6.31
C PRO A 23 18.59 14.40 5.21
N VAL A 24 18.42 14.82 3.95
CA VAL A 24 18.50 13.92 2.78
C VAL A 24 19.82 13.15 2.77
N ARG A 25 20.93 13.84 3.01
CA ARG A 25 22.28 13.25 3.06
C ARG A 25 22.59 12.68 4.46
N SER A 26 21.81 11.69 4.88
CA SER A 26 21.99 10.99 6.15
C SER A 26 21.86 9.48 5.97
N VAL A 27 22.28 8.69 6.95
CA VAL A 27 22.11 7.23 6.95
C VAL A 27 20.64 6.84 6.76
N ARG A 28 19.72 7.60 7.37
CA ARG A 28 18.27 7.41 7.20
C ARG A 28 17.81 7.72 5.79
N GLY A 29 18.34 8.81 5.19
CA GLY A 29 18.04 9.19 3.81
C GLY A 29 18.53 8.13 2.82
N TRP A 30 19.73 7.63 2.99
CA TRP A 30 20.26 6.52 2.18
C TRP A 30 19.46 5.24 2.36
N GLY A 31 19.10 4.89 3.59
CA GLY A 31 18.26 3.72 3.85
C GLY A 31 16.90 3.82 3.18
N LEU A 32 16.23 4.98 3.27
CA LEU A 32 14.95 5.22 2.60
C LEU A 32 15.10 5.12 1.07
N TRP A 33 16.10 5.79 0.49
CA TRP A 33 16.37 5.74 -0.95
C TRP A 33 16.60 4.31 -1.42
N THR A 34 17.42 3.54 -0.69
CA THR A 34 17.70 2.14 -1.02
C THR A 34 16.42 1.30 -0.99
N VAL A 35 15.59 1.45 0.07
CA VAL A 35 14.32 0.71 0.16
C VAL A 35 13.39 1.08 -0.99
N THR A 36 13.19 2.36 -1.27
CA THR A 36 12.29 2.78 -2.35
C THR A 36 12.79 2.28 -3.71
N ARG A 37 14.09 2.38 -3.98
CA ARG A 37 14.69 1.90 -5.23
C ARG A 37 14.54 0.39 -5.41
N LEU A 38 14.85 -0.38 -4.36
CA LEU A 38 14.71 -1.84 -4.40
C LEU A 38 13.25 -2.31 -4.52
N MET A 39 12.33 -1.61 -3.87
CA MET A 39 10.90 -1.92 -3.98
C MET A 39 10.36 -1.64 -5.38
N ASP A 40 10.81 -0.55 -6.02
CA ASP A 40 10.41 -0.22 -7.38
C ASP A 40 10.97 -1.22 -8.39
N ASP A 41 12.24 -1.58 -8.25
CA ASP A 41 12.89 -2.62 -9.06
C ASP A 41 12.24 -4.01 -8.86
N ALA A 42 11.89 -4.37 -7.62
CA ALA A 42 11.19 -5.62 -7.32
C ALA A 42 9.80 -5.69 -7.95
N ARG A 43 9.05 -4.60 -7.94
CA ARG A 43 7.73 -4.49 -8.56
C ARG A 43 7.79 -4.77 -10.07
N THR A 44 8.85 -4.34 -10.73
CA THR A 44 9.07 -4.56 -12.16
C THR A 44 9.59 -5.98 -12.44
N ARG A 45 10.62 -6.43 -11.71
CA ARG A 45 11.27 -7.71 -11.95
C ARG A 45 10.45 -8.91 -11.55
N TYR A 46 9.70 -8.80 -10.46
CA TYR A 46 8.92 -9.89 -9.88
C TYR A 46 7.42 -9.64 -10.05
N PHE A 47 7.05 -9.04 -11.17
CA PHE A 47 5.67 -8.73 -11.51
C PHE A 47 4.69 -9.91 -11.23
N PRO A 48 5.02 -11.18 -11.52
CA PRO A 48 4.13 -12.30 -11.20
C PRO A 48 3.81 -12.48 -9.71
N ILE A 49 4.65 -11.94 -8.79
CA ILE A 49 4.37 -11.94 -7.36
C ILE A 49 3.38 -10.83 -7.00
N TYR A 50 3.43 -9.72 -7.75
CA TYR A 50 2.55 -8.60 -7.56
C TYR A 50 1.21 -8.83 -8.28
N ALA A 51 0.18 -8.10 -7.86
CA ALA A 51 -1.19 -8.25 -8.38
C ALA A 51 -1.87 -9.60 -8.09
N GLY A 52 -1.30 -10.43 -7.21
CA GLY A 52 -1.81 -11.74 -6.85
C GLY A 52 -1.88 -12.01 -5.35
N LEU A 53 -2.23 -13.24 -4.99
CA LEU A 53 -2.30 -13.71 -3.60
C LEU A 53 -0.94 -13.68 -2.89
N ALA A 54 0.16 -13.71 -3.64
CA ALA A 54 1.51 -13.65 -3.11
C ALA A 54 1.91 -12.24 -2.63
N THR A 55 1.35 -11.18 -3.20
CA THR A 55 1.71 -9.78 -2.86
C THR A 55 1.58 -9.47 -1.37
N PRO A 56 0.45 -9.75 -0.68
CA PRO A 56 0.34 -9.48 0.75
C PRO A 56 1.37 -10.24 1.59
N VAL A 57 1.70 -11.49 1.21
CA VAL A 57 2.69 -12.32 1.90
C VAL A 57 4.09 -11.72 1.73
N TRP A 58 4.45 -11.36 0.51
CA TRP A 58 5.70 -10.71 0.18
C TRP A 58 5.89 -9.40 0.97
N LEU A 59 4.90 -8.52 0.95
CA LEU A 59 4.95 -7.24 1.66
C LEU A 59 5.05 -7.40 3.18
N ARG A 60 4.35 -8.39 3.77
CA ARG A 60 4.49 -8.72 5.21
C ARG A 60 5.92 -9.15 5.53
N SER A 61 6.52 -9.99 4.72
CA SER A 61 7.90 -10.45 4.92
C SER A 61 8.90 -9.30 4.90
N LEU A 62 8.62 -8.25 4.15
CA LEU A 62 9.40 -7.02 4.07
C LEU A 62 9.14 -6.03 5.22
N GLY A 63 8.15 -6.30 6.07
CA GLY A 63 7.85 -5.52 7.26
C GLY A 63 6.62 -4.63 7.18
N ALA A 64 5.79 -4.75 6.14
CA ALA A 64 4.49 -4.10 6.09
C ALA A 64 3.47 -4.82 7.00
N THR A 65 2.56 -4.06 7.59
CA THR A 65 1.40 -4.61 8.29
C THR A 65 0.25 -4.75 7.30
N ILE A 66 0.02 -5.96 6.79
CA ILE A 66 -1.08 -6.22 5.85
C ILE A 66 -2.10 -7.14 6.52
N GLY A 67 -3.33 -6.66 6.65
CA GLY A 67 -4.44 -7.39 7.27
C GLY A 67 -4.92 -8.58 6.43
N GLU A 68 -5.73 -9.41 7.05
CA GLU A 68 -6.35 -10.55 6.36
C GLU A 68 -7.23 -10.09 5.20
N ARG A 69 -7.19 -10.84 4.10
CA ARG A 69 -7.99 -10.57 2.89
C ARG A 69 -7.83 -9.14 2.34
N ALA A 70 -6.73 -8.48 2.67
CA ALA A 70 -6.33 -7.28 1.96
C ALA A 70 -5.74 -7.70 0.61
N GLU A 71 -6.20 -7.06 -0.44
CA GLU A 71 -5.66 -7.24 -1.78
C GLU A 71 -4.80 -6.04 -2.16
N VAL A 72 -3.61 -6.32 -2.62
CA VAL A 72 -2.63 -5.29 -2.99
C VAL A 72 -2.06 -5.66 -4.34
N SER A 73 -2.27 -4.78 -5.31
CA SER A 73 -1.68 -4.94 -6.63
C SER A 73 -0.27 -4.33 -6.68
N THR A 74 0.09 -3.66 -7.74
CA THR A 74 1.42 -3.05 -7.96
C THR A 74 1.65 -1.77 -7.13
N ALA A 75 1.29 -1.80 -5.85
CA ALA A 75 1.35 -0.61 -4.99
C ALA A 75 2.78 -0.16 -4.67
N VAL A 76 2.99 1.15 -4.69
CA VAL A 76 4.26 1.81 -4.29
C VAL A 76 4.20 2.14 -2.82
N MET A 77 5.16 1.64 -2.03
CA MET A 77 5.20 1.87 -0.58
C MET A 77 6.57 1.60 0.02
N VAL A 78 6.80 2.13 1.21
CA VAL A 78 7.88 1.69 2.10
C VAL A 78 7.27 0.69 3.10
N PRO A 79 7.56 -0.61 3.01
CA PRO A 79 6.86 -1.65 3.77
C PRO A 79 6.80 -1.37 5.27
N LYS A 80 7.93 -1.07 5.90
CA LYS A 80 8.03 -0.84 7.35
C LYS A 80 7.14 0.30 7.88
N LEU A 81 6.78 1.26 7.04
CA LEU A 81 5.96 2.42 7.41
C LEU A 81 4.51 2.30 6.94
N THR A 82 4.14 1.16 6.36
CA THR A 82 2.83 0.94 5.75
C THR A 82 1.98 -0.03 6.55
N GLU A 83 0.73 0.38 6.80
CA GLU A 83 -0.32 -0.48 7.37
C GLU A 83 -1.53 -0.50 6.43
N VAL A 84 -1.90 -1.68 5.95
CA VAL A 84 -3.11 -1.94 5.16
C VAL A 84 -4.00 -2.88 5.96
N ARG A 85 -5.19 -2.43 6.34
CA ARG A 85 -6.09 -3.20 7.19
C ARG A 85 -6.93 -4.21 6.41
N SER A 86 -7.49 -5.17 7.15
CA SER A 86 -8.23 -6.30 6.60
C SER A 86 -9.29 -5.89 5.58
N GLY A 87 -9.35 -6.62 4.46
CA GLY A 87 -10.31 -6.42 3.39
C GLY A 87 -10.14 -5.10 2.61
N ALA A 88 -9.06 -4.37 2.80
CA ALA A 88 -8.76 -3.22 1.96
C ALA A 88 -8.27 -3.67 0.58
N PHE A 89 -8.54 -2.86 -0.43
CA PHE A 89 -8.11 -3.10 -1.79
C PHE A 89 -7.27 -1.92 -2.29
N LEU A 90 -6.04 -2.21 -2.69
CA LEU A 90 -5.14 -1.27 -3.35
C LEU A 90 -5.01 -1.69 -4.81
N ALA A 91 -5.53 -0.88 -5.71
CA ALA A 91 -5.46 -1.12 -7.16
C ALA A 91 -4.05 -0.87 -7.71
N ASP A 92 -3.90 -0.98 -9.03
CA ASP A 92 -2.59 -0.85 -9.67
C ASP A 92 -1.99 0.55 -9.46
N ASP A 93 -0.68 0.57 -9.27
CA ASP A 93 0.13 1.77 -9.12
C ASP A 93 -0.34 2.73 -8.01
N THR A 94 -1.12 2.23 -7.04
CA THR A 94 -1.49 3.05 -5.89
C THR A 94 -0.25 3.41 -5.09
N MET A 95 -0.20 4.65 -4.60
CA MET A 95 0.87 5.11 -3.72
C MET A 95 0.38 5.15 -2.27
N VAL A 96 0.94 4.29 -1.43
CA VAL A 96 0.86 4.45 0.02
C VAL A 96 2.07 5.27 0.44
N GLY A 97 1.93 6.59 0.35
CA GLY A 97 3.01 7.53 0.63
C GLY A 97 3.40 7.48 2.10
N THR A 98 4.68 7.41 2.37
CA THR A 98 5.22 7.31 3.72
C THR A 98 6.32 8.34 3.98
N TYR A 99 6.65 9.15 2.99
CA TYR A 99 7.63 10.21 3.12
C TYR A 99 7.27 11.43 2.26
N GLU A 100 7.80 12.57 2.66
CA GLU A 100 7.80 13.83 1.92
C GLU A 100 9.23 14.33 1.82
N LEU A 101 9.53 14.99 0.70
CA LEU A 101 10.80 15.67 0.47
C LEU A 101 10.60 17.16 0.59
N GLY A 102 11.52 17.84 1.25
CA GLY A 102 11.60 19.27 1.33
C GLY A 102 12.99 19.75 0.97
N ASP A 103 13.26 21.01 1.23
CA ASP A 103 14.55 21.65 0.95
C ASP A 103 15.65 21.04 1.83
N GLY A 104 16.31 20.02 1.31
CA GLY A 104 17.41 19.30 1.96
C GLY A 104 17.00 18.34 3.09
N TRP A 105 15.69 18.14 3.35
CA TRP A 105 15.19 17.24 4.38
C TRP A 105 14.19 16.22 3.85
N ILE A 106 14.02 15.15 4.61
CA ILE A 106 12.99 14.12 4.41
C ILE A 106 12.17 14.02 5.69
N ARG A 107 10.85 14.00 5.56
CA ARG A 107 9.92 13.64 6.62
C ARG A 107 9.34 12.27 6.31
N THR A 108 9.45 11.34 7.24
CA THR A 108 8.84 10.01 7.14
C THR A 108 7.78 9.82 8.19
N GLU A 109 6.67 9.22 7.80
CA GLU A 109 5.54 8.94 8.67
C GLU A 109 4.89 7.60 8.33
N ARG A 110 4.25 6.98 9.34
CA ARG A 110 3.45 5.78 9.11
C ARG A 110 2.14 6.17 8.43
N THR A 111 1.77 5.43 7.38
CA THR A 111 0.54 5.63 6.64
C THR A 111 -0.36 4.41 6.76
N VAL A 112 -1.66 4.65 6.99
CA VAL A 112 -2.64 3.60 7.29
C VAL A 112 -3.79 3.63 6.29
N VAL A 113 -4.04 2.50 5.63
CA VAL A 113 -5.25 2.27 4.84
C VAL A 113 -6.26 1.49 5.68
N GLY A 114 -7.44 2.07 5.90
CA GLY A 114 -8.47 1.53 6.79
C GLY A 114 -9.10 0.23 6.30
N LYS A 115 -9.77 -0.48 7.22
CA LYS A 115 -10.47 -1.74 6.93
C LYS A 115 -11.51 -1.56 5.83
N ARG A 116 -11.53 -2.48 4.84
CA ARG A 116 -12.48 -2.47 3.71
C ARG A 116 -12.49 -1.15 2.93
N SER A 117 -11.36 -0.45 2.89
CA SER A 117 -11.20 0.75 2.08
C SER A 117 -10.67 0.39 0.71
N PHE A 118 -10.99 1.21 -0.27
CA PHE A 118 -10.57 1.08 -1.66
C PHE A 118 -9.70 2.27 -2.06
N VAL A 119 -8.56 2.00 -2.66
CA VAL A 119 -7.73 3.01 -3.31
C VAL A 119 -7.63 2.63 -4.80
N GLY A 120 -8.17 3.48 -5.64
CA GLY A 120 -8.23 3.27 -7.10
C GLY A 120 -6.85 3.41 -7.76
N ASN A 121 -6.75 2.98 -9.02
CA ASN A 121 -5.51 3.00 -9.78
C ASN A 121 -4.82 4.36 -9.71
N SER A 122 -3.51 4.34 -9.45
CA SER A 122 -2.70 5.55 -9.27
C SER A 122 -3.27 6.53 -8.23
N GLY A 123 -4.14 6.05 -7.34
CA GLY A 123 -4.62 6.81 -6.19
C GLY A 123 -3.55 6.89 -5.10
N MET A 124 -3.57 7.96 -4.31
CA MET A 124 -2.55 8.21 -3.29
C MET A 124 -3.15 8.35 -1.89
N VAL A 125 -2.58 7.62 -0.94
CA VAL A 125 -2.73 7.92 0.49
C VAL A 125 -1.47 8.64 0.93
N ALA A 126 -1.58 9.95 1.16
CA ALA A 126 -0.42 10.79 1.44
C ALA A 126 0.26 10.45 2.79
N PRO A 127 1.54 10.82 2.97
CA PRO A 127 2.31 10.49 4.16
C PRO A 127 1.64 10.92 5.47
N GLY A 128 1.74 10.04 6.49
CA GLY A 128 1.16 10.28 7.81
C GLY A 128 -0.35 10.21 7.88
N ARG A 129 -1.03 9.93 6.77
CA ARG A 129 -2.49 9.89 6.77
C ARG A 129 -3.04 8.53 7.17
N LYS A 130 -4.21 8.60 7.78
CA LYS A 130 -4.99 7.43 8.16
C LYS A 130 -6.33 7.49 7.43
N LEU A 131 -6.42 6.75 6.32
CA LEU A 131 -7.67 6.58 5.62
C LEU A 131 -8.63 5.78 6.50
N ALA A 132 -9.82 6.31 6.77
CA ALA A 132 -10.79 5.66 7.65
C ALA A 132 -11.35 4.38 7.00
N LYS A 133 -11.96 3.51 7.80
CA LYS A 133 -12.58 2.28 7.30
C LYS A 133 -13.68 2.57 6.27
N GLN A 134 -13.84 1.65 5.30
CA GLN A 134 -14.89 1.72 4.27
C GLN A 134 -14.85 3.01 3.44
N SER A 135 -13.68 3.65 3.36
CA SER A 135 -13.48 4.84 2.54
C SER A 135 -12.99 4.47 1.15
N LEU A 136 -13.25 5.35 0.20
CA LEU A 136 -12.78 5.23 -1.17
C LEU A 136 -11.94 6.46 -1.53
N VAL A 137 -10.80 6.20 -2.15
CA VAL A 137 -10.04 7.19 -2.92
C VAL A 137 -10.15 6.79 -4.38
N ALA A 138 -10.66 7.68 -5.22
CA ALA A 138 -10.89 7.39 -6.64
C ALA A 138 -9.57 7.26 -7.42
N VAL A 139 -9.67 6.85 -8.68
CA VAL A 139 -8.54 6.79 -9.61
C VAL A 139 -7.87 8.17 -9.72
N LEU A 140 -6.53 8.21 -9.76
CA LEU A 140 -5.72 9.43 -9.88
C LEU A 140 -6.02 10.49 -8.80
N SER A 141 -6.47 10.08 -7.65
CA SER A 141 -6.96 10.97 -6.58
C SER A 141 -6.13 10.84 -5.31
N ALA A 142 -6.14 11.88 -4.50
CA ALA A 142 -5.44 11.88 -3.22
C ALA A 142 -6.38 11.66 -2.02
N SER A 143 -5.85 11.08 -0.93
CA SER A 143 -6.57 11.00 0.33
C SER A 143 -6.64 12.37 1.02
N PRO A 144 -7.69 12.68 1.79
CA PRO A 144 -7.78 13.91 2.58
C PRO A 144 -6.87 13.84 3.82
N LYS A 145 -6.63 14.99 4.46
CA LYS A 145 -5.95 15.04 5.78
C LYS A 145 -6.69 14.24 6.86
N LYS A 146 -8.02 14.35 6.87
CA LYS A 146 -8.90 13.63 7.80
C LYS A 146 -10.02 12.98 7.00
N SER A 147 -10.30 11.71 7.23
CA SER A 147 -11.42 10.99 6.63
C SER A 147 -12.34 10.43 7.72
N LYS A 148 -13.64 10.36 7.42
CA LYS A 148 -14.64 9.64 8.23
C LYS A 148 -14.89 8.27 7.60
N ALA A 149 -15.35 7.32 8.41
CA ALA A 149 -15.76 6.02 7.90
C ALA A 149 -16.82 6.16 6.80
N GLY A 150 -16.73 5.37 5.74
CA GLY A 150 -17.63 5.40 4.59
C GLY A 150 -17.51 6.64 3.69
N SER A 151 -16.47 7.45 3.87
CA SER A 151 -16.28 8.64 3.04
C SER A 151 -15.59 8.33 1.73
N ASN A 152 -16.02 9.00 0.65
CA ASN A 152 -15.45 8.82 -0.69
C ASN A 152 -14.84 10.12 -1.16
N TRP A 153 -13.69 10.00 -1.85
CA TRP A 153 -12.83 11.13 -2.20
C TRP A 153 -12.36 11.01 -3.64
N TRP A 154 -12.35 12.13 -4.35
CA TRP A 154 -11.85 12.25 -5.69
C TRP A 154 -11.00 13.51 -5.84
N GLY A 155 -10.14 13.53 -6.85
CA GLY A 155 -9.32 14.70 -7.18
C GLY A 155 -8.06 14.86 -6.32
N SER A 156 -7.22 15.81 -6.76
CA SER A 156 -6.03 16.29 -6.06
C SER A 156 -5.91 17.79 -6.30
N PRO A 157 -6.32 18.62 -5.33
CA PRO A 157 -6.71 18.30 -3.94
C PRO A 157 -7.98 17.46 -3.82
N PRO A 158 -8.12 16.69 -2.71
CA PRO A 158 -9.24 15.77 -2.53
C PRO A 158 -10.53 16.47 -2.16
N GLU A 159 -11.60 16.18 -2.91
CA GLU A 159 -12.95 16.62 -2.65
C GLU A 159 -13.86 15.45 -2.31
N ARG A 160 -14.93 15.69 -1.55
CA ARG A 160 -15.89 14.65 -1.21
C ARG A 160 -16.75 14.28 -2.42
N MET A 161 -16.82 12.97 -2.68
CA MET A 161 -17.67 12.42 -3.71
C MET A 161 -18.91 11.76 -3.08
N ARG A 162 -20.09 12.00 -3.62
CA ARG A 162 -21.28 11.19 -3.34
C ARG A 162 -21.20 9.91 -4.15
N ARG A 163 -21.37 8.77 -3.49
CA ARG A 163 -21.43 7.47 -4.16
C ARG A 163 -22.84 6.93 -4.02
N VAL A 164 -23.38 6.44 -5.11
CA VAL A 164 -24.60 5.63 -5.09
C VAL A 164 -24.20 4.26 -4.52
N GLU A 165 -24.86 3.85 -3.43
CA GLU A 165 -24.67 2.52 -2.88
C GLU A 165 -25.34 1.52 -3.82
N VAL A 166 -24.56 0.62 -4.38
CA VAL A 166 -25.06 -0.54 -5.12
C VAL A 166 -25.12 -1.69 -4.11
N ALA A 167 -26.31 -2.27 -3.93
CA ALA A 167 -26.48 -3.45 -3.11
C ALA A 167 -25.76 -4.64 -3.77
N ALA A 168 -24.49 -4.81 -3.46
CA ALA A 168 -23.69 -5.96 -3.86
C ALA A 168 -23.62 -6.94 -2.68
N ALA A 169 -23.52 -8.24 -2.99
CA ALA A 169 -23.33 -9.28 -1.98
C ALA A 169 -21.97 -9.09 -1.26
N GLY A 170 -21.94 -8.21 -0.25
CA GLY A 170 -20.75 -7.85 0.48
C GLY A 170 -20.01 -9.04 1.12
N GLU A 171 -20.76 -10.10 1.48
CA GLU A 171 -20.18 -11.33 1.99
C GLU A 171 -19.36 -12.07 0.92
N ALA A 172 -19.84 -12.16 -0.31
CA ALA A 172 -19.11 -12.80 -1.41
C ALA A 172 -17.78 -12.07 -1.70
N THR A 173 -17.76 -10.75 -1.57
CA THR A 173 -16.55 -9.94 -1.78
C THR A 173 -15.52 -10.13 -0.66
N TYR A 174 -15.96 -10.07 0.60
CA TYR A 174 -15.03 -10.06 1.74
C TYR A 174 -14.81 -11.42 2.39
N THR A 175 -15.66 -12.40 2.08
CA THR A 175 -15.58 -13.77 2.61
C THR A 175 -15.75 -14.82 1.52
N PRO A 176 -14.89 -14.81 0.47
CA PRO A 176 -14.97 -15.80 -0.60
C PRO A 176 -14.81 -17.22 -0.05
N SER A 177 -15.47 -18.19 -0.66
CA SER A 177 -15.39 -19.58 -0.24
C SER A 177 -13.95 -20.12 -0.39
N ARG A 178 -13.59 -21.09 0.46
CA ARG A 178 -12.27 -21.76 0.37
C ARG A 178 -12.02 -22.39 -1.00
N ALA A 179 -13.06 -22.91 -1.62
CA ALA A 179 -12.98 -23.50 -2.97
C ALA A 179 -12.61 -22.45 -4.02
N LEU A 180 -13.23 -21.26 -3.97
CA LEU A 180 -12.91 -20.15 -4.87
C LEU A 180 -11.46 -19.66 -4.67
N MET A 181 -11.02 -19.53 -3.42
CA MET A 181 -9.64 -19.13 -3.12
C MET A 181 -8.60 -20.15 -3.61
N ARG A 182 -8.90 -21.45 -3.52
CA ARG A 182 -8.02 -22.50 -4.08
C ARG A 182 -7.97 -22.45 -5.60
N LYS A 183 -9.12 -22.27 -6.27
CA LYS A 183 -9.17 -22.11 -7.74
C LYS A 183 -8.37 -20.91 -8.20
N ARG A 184 -8.52 -19.78 -7.52
CA ARG A 184 -7.73 -18.56 -7.79
C ARG A 184 -6.23 -18.83 -7.61
N GLY A 185 -5.83 -19.44 -6.50
CA GLY A 185 -4.43 -19.78 -6.26
C GLY A 185 -3.84 -20.69 -7.34
N LEU A 186 -4.61 -21.65 -7.84
CA LEU A 186 -4.17 -22.52 -8.94
C LEU A 186 -3.93 -21.71 -10.22
N VAL A 187 -4.82 -20.80 -10.57
CA VAL A 187 -4.68 -19.96 -11.77
C VAL A 187 -3.49 -19.01 -11.67
N GLU A 188 -3.25 -18.45 -10.48
CA GLU A 188 -2.14 -17.49 -10.27
C GLU A 188 -0.76 -18.16 -10.17
N THR A 189 -0.69 -19.51 -10.08
CA THR A 189 0.58 -20.28 -10.04
C THR A 189 0.94 -20.90 -11.39
N LEU A 190 0.08 -20.78 -12.41
CA LEU A 190 0.35 -21.19 -13.78
C LEU A 190 1.08 -20.12 -14.56
#